data_b2b241904ba1dee1945fc7cad70922b6
#
_entry.id   b2b241904ba1dee1945fc7cad70922b6
#
_cell.length_a   1.000
_cell.length_b   1.000
_cell.length_c   1.000
_cell.angle_alpha   90.00
_cell.angle_beta   90.00
_cell.angle_gamma   90.00
#
_symmetry.space_group_name_H-M   'P 1'
#
loop_
_entity.id
_entity.type
_entity.pdbx_description
1 polymer ?
#
loop_
_entity_poly.entity_id
_entity_poly.type
_entity_poly.pdbx_seq_one_letter_code
_entity_poly.pdbx_strand_id
1 'polypeptide(L)'
;RILINSGVNGSDLVSMPVAMAQLVADSVGGVYPFFAPAVGALGAFIAGSNTVSNLMLSQFQFNTAGLLGLSGAMMVAAQSVGAAAGNMIAIHNVVAASATVGLLGREGITLRKTMLPTLYYLLAAGSLTMLAMYGMGIGDPLLATS
;
A
#
# COMPACT_ATOMS: atom_id res chain seq x y z
N ARG A 1 2.82 -13.80 9.59
CA ARG A 1 3.36 -15.13 9.20
C ARG A 1 2.36 -15.93 8.38
N ILE A 2 1.05 -15.90 8.71
CA ILE A 2 0.01 -16.64 7.98
C ILE A 2 -0.03 -16.18 6.50
N LEU A 3 -0.03 -14.87 6.25
CA LEU A 3 -0.10 -14.31 4.90
C LEU A 3 1.12 -14.70 4.05
N ILE A 4 2.32 -14.65 4.63
CA ILE A 4 3.58 -14.92 3.91
C ILE A 4 3.78 -16.42 3.66
N ASN A 5 3.35 -17.27 4.60
CA ASN A 5 3.58 -18.72 4.55
C ASN A 5 2.36 -19.50 4.01
N SER A 6 1.33 -18.82 3.51
CA SER A 6 0.11 -19.46 3.01
C SER A 6 0.31 -20.31 1.75
N GLY A 7 1.46 -20.17 1.07
CA GLY A 7 1.84 -21.03 -0.04
C GLY A 7 2.40 -22.39 0.39
N VAL A 8 2.77 -22.56 1.67
CA VAL A 8 3.21 -23.82 2.24
C VAL A 8 1.99 -24.54 2.80
N ASN A 9 1.18 -25.12 1.93
CA ASN A 9 -0.01 -25.87 2.31
C ASN A 9 0.03 -27.27 1.68
N GLY A 10 -0.70 -28.20 2.22
CA GLY A 10 -0.79 -29.57 1.73
C GLY A 10 -1.78 -29.77 0.57
N SER A 11 -2.24 -28.69 -0.03
CA SER A 11 -3.17 -28.66 -1.17
C SER A 11 -2.60 -27.74 -2.27
N ASP A 12 -2.97 -27.97 -3.52
CA ASP A 12 -2.52 -27.17 -4.68
C ASP A 12 -3.12 -25.75 -4.73
N LEU A 13 -3.43 -25.17 -3.57
CA LEU A 13 -3.97 -23.83 -3.47
C LEU A 13 -2.84 -22.80 -3.58
N VAL A 14 -3.05 -21.78 -4.41
CA VAL A 14 -2.15 -20.63 -4.52
C VAL A 14 -2.02 -19.90 -3.18
N SER A 15 -0.89 -19.25 -2.97
CA SER A 15 -0.68 -18.47 -1.75
C SER A 15 -1.72 -17.35 -1.61
N MET A 16 -2.06 -17.01 -0.37
CA MET A 16 -3.06 -15.96 -0.10
C MET A 16 -2.76 -14.63 -0.82
N PRO A 17 -1.51 -14.12 -0.87
CA PRO A 17 -1.20 -12.91 -1.64
C PRO A 17 -1.49 -13.06 -3.14
N VAL A 18 -1.27 -14.23 -3.72
CA VAL A 18 -1.54 -14.50 -5.14
C VAL A 18 -3.05 -14.56 -5.40
N ALA A 19 -3.81 -15.26 -4.55
CA ALA A 19 -5.27 -15.32 -4.66
C ALA A 19 -5.91 -13.93 -4.55
N MET A 20 -5.44 -13.13 -3.60
CA MET A 20 -5.89 -11.74 -3.45
C MET A 20 -5.53 -10.88 -4.67
N ALA A 21 -4.32 -11.07 -5.24
CA ALA A 21 -3.88 -10.35 -6.42
C ALA A 21 -4.75 -10.69 -7.65
N GLN A 22 -5.10 -11.96 -7.84
CA GLN A 22 -6.00 -12.39 -8.90
C GLN A 22 -7.39 -11.75 -8.77
N LEU A 23 -7.98 -11.81 -7.57
CA LEU A 23 -9.29 -11.21 -7.31
C LEU A 23 -9.31 -9.70 -7.59
N VAL A 24 -8.25 -9.00 -7.21
CA VAL A 24 -8.13 -7.56 -7.45
C VAL A 24 -7.90 -7.26 -8.94
N ALA A 25 -7.06 -8.03 -9.63
CA ALA A 25 -6.82 -7.86 -11.05
C ALA A 25 -8.11 -8.04 -11.86
N ASP A 26 -8.91 -9.05 -11.51
CA ASP A 26 -10.19 -9.34 -12.17
C ASP A 26 -11.27 -8.29 -11.86
N SER A 27 -11.24 -7.70 -10.66
CA SER A 27 -12.30 -6.78 -10.20
C SER A 27 -12.05 -5.32 -10.56
N VAL A 28 -10.81 -4.85 -10.43
CA VAL A 28 -10.45 -3.42 -10.55
C VAL A 28 -9.56 -3.15 -11.77
N GLY A 29 -8.84 -4.17 -12.24
CA GLY A 29 -8.08 -4.11 -13.48
C GLY A 29 -7.15 -2.91 -13.59
N GLY A 30 -7.24 -2.19 -14.72
CA GLY A 30 -6.36 -1.07 -15.06
C GLY A 30 -6.45 0.16 -14.15
N VAL A 31 -7.47 0.28 -13.28
CA VAL A 31 -7.59 1.40 -12.32
C VAL A 31 -6.85 1.11 -11.02
N TYR A 32 -6.39 -0.11 -10.82
CA TYR A 32 -5.74 -0.53 -9.58
C TYR A 32 -4.51 0.31 -9.18
N PRO A 33 -3.63 0.78 -10.09
CA PRO A 33 -2.49 1.62 -9.73
C PRO A 33 -2.87 2.89 -8.96
N PHE A 34 -4.05 3.43 -9.20
CA PHE A 34 -4.57 4.56 -8.44
C PHE A 34 -4.83 4.20 -6.97
N PHE A 35 -5.28 2.99 -6.71
CA PHE A 35 -5.60 2.50 -5.36
C PHE A 35 -4.40 1.88 -4.62
N ALA A 36 -3.31 1.56 -5.31
CA ALA A 36 -2.14 0.94 -4.70
C ALA A 36 -1.59 1.71 -3.48
N PRO A 37 -1.44 3.05 -3.51
CA PRO A 37 -1.05 3.82 -2.32
C PRO A 37 -2.07 3.71 -1.17
N ALA A 38 -3.36 3.64 -1.47
CA ALA A 38 -4.41 3.52 -0.44
C ALA A 38 -4.32 2.17 0.29
N VAL A 39 -4.00 1.10 -0.43
CA VAL A 39 -3.74 -0.22 0.17
C VAL A 39 -2.52 -0.15 1.11
N GLY A 40 -1.45 0.53 0.70
CA GLY A 40 -0.28 0.78 1.53
C GLY A 40 -0.61 1.55 2.81
N ALA A 41 -1.40 2.61 2.66
CA ALA A 41 -1.86 3.43 3.78
C ALA A 41 -2.70 2.63 4.77
N LEU A 42 -3.62 1.80 4.28
CA LEU A 42 -4.44 0.94 5.12
C LEU A 42 -3.57 -0.05 5.92
N GLY A 43 -2.59 -0.67 5.28
CA GLY A 43 -1.63 -1.55 5.96
C GLY A 43 -0.87 -0.84 7.07
N ALA A 44 -0.36 0.37 6.82
CA ALA A 44 0.36 1.16 7.81
C ALA A 44 -0.56 1.70 8.92
N PHE A 45 -1.79 2.08 8.59
CA PHE A 45 -2.80 2.48 9.57
C PHE A 45 -3.08 1.38 10.60
N ILE A 46 -3.27 0.14 10.11
CA ILE A 46 -3.56 -1.03 10.95
C ILE A 46 -2.32 -1.45 11.75
N ALA A 47 -1.16 -1.54 11.08
CA ALA A 47 0.07 -2.01 11.70
C ALA A 47 0.82 -0.93 12.51
N GLY A 48 0.54 0.36 12.21
CA GLY A 48 1.24 1.52 12.74
C GLY A 48 2.69 1.65 12.33
N SER A 49 3.05 0.99 11.27
CA SER A 49 4.42 0.93 10.80
C SER A 49 4.44 0.81 9.28
N ASN A 50 5.14 1.74 8.65
CA ASN A 50 5.43 1.68 7.22
C ASN A 50 6.18 0.39 6.85
N THR A 51 7.19 0.03 7.64
CA THR A 51 7.98 -1.18 7.42
C THR A 51 7.11 -2.44 7.48
N VAL A 52 6.23 -2.54 8.48
CA VAL A 52 5.33 -3.69 8.61
C VAL A 52 4.33 -3.76 7.46
N SER A 53 3.76 -2.61 7.06
CA SER A 53 2.89 -2.54 5.89
C SER A 53 3.58 -3.07 4.62
N ASN A 54 4.81 -2.62 4.38
CA ASN A 54 5.58 -3.05 3.21
C ASN A 54 5.93 -4.54 3.27
N LEU A 55 6.35 -5.06 4.42
CA LEU A 55 6.62 -6.49 4.59
C LEU A 55 5.39 -7.37 4.35
N MET A 56 4.21 -6.86 4.68
CA MET A 56 2.95 -7.60 4.51
C MET A 56 2.41 -7.54 3.09
N LEU A 57 2.50 -6.38 2.43
CA LEU A 57 1.72 -6.10 1.23
C LEU A 57 2.54 -5.91 -0.04
N SER A 58 3.88 -5.73 0.02
CA SER A 58 4.69 -5.54 -1.18
C SER A 58 4.64 -6.71 -2.14
N GLN A 59 4.64 -7.94 -1.62
CA GLN A 59 4.53 -9.14 -2.47
C GLN A 59 3.17 -9.22 -3.18
N PHE A 60 2.09 -8.87 -2.47
CA PHE A 60 0.76 -8.77 -3.05
C PHE A 60 0.72 -7.72 -4.17
N GLN A 61 1.27 -6.52 -3.93
CA GLN A 61 1.35 -5.46 -4.94
C GLN A 61 2.16 -5.86 -6.17
N PHE A 62 3.30 -6.51 -5.95
CA PHE A 62 4.16 -7.00 -7.01
C PHE A 62 3.44 -8.04 -7.89
N ASN A 63 2.77 -9.01 -7.26
CA ASN A 63 2.01 -10.04 -7.97
C ASN A 63 0.84 -9.43 -8.76
N THR A 64 0.12 -8.47 -8.16
CA THR A 64 -0.98 -7.76 -8.85
C THR A 64 -0.47 -7.02 -10.09
N ALA A 65 0.67 -6.35 -9.99
CA ALA A 65 1.29 -5.67 -11.12
C ALA A 65 1.62 -6.65 -12.25
N GLY A 66 2.21 -7.82 -11.91
CA GLY A 66 2.53 -8.87 -12.89
C GLY A 66 1.28 -9.39 -13.62
N LEU A 67 0.17 -9.60 -12.90
CA LEU A 67 -1.10 -10.03 -13.52
C LEU A 67 -1.71 -8.95 -14.43
N LEU A 68 -1.47 -7.68 -14.13
CA LEU A 68 -1.95 -6.54 -14.93
C LEU A 68 -0.99 -6.15 -16.07
N GLY A 69 0.16 -6.82 -16.21
CA GLY A 69 1.20 -6.45 -17.18
C GLY A 69 1.84 -5.09 -16.89
N LEU A 70 1.88 -4.67 -15.62
CA LEU A 70 2.41 -3.39 -15.17
C LEU A 70 3.74 -3.57 -14.43
N SER A 71 4.50 -2.47 -14.25
CA SER A 71 5.75 -2.51 -13.50
C SER A 71 5.55 -2.85 -12.03
N GLY A 72 6.09 -4.00 -11.60
CA GLY A 72 6.07 -4.45 -10.21
C GLY A 72 6.86 -3.51 -9.29
N ALA A 73 7.99 -3.00 -9.76
CA ALA A 73 8.81 -2.05 -9.00
C ALA A 73 8.05 -0.74 -8.71
N MET A 74 7.35 -0.19 -9.71
CA MET A 74 6.53 1.01 -9.53
C MET A 74 5.34 0.78 -8.59
N MET A 75 4.71 -0.40 -8.67
CA MET A 75 3.60 -0.74 -7.79
C MET A 75 4.05 -0.85 -6.32
N VAL A 76 5.21 -1.46 -6.07
CA VAL A 76 5.79 -1.54 -4.72
C VAL A 76 6.24 -0.17 -4.22
N ALA A 77 6.75 0.69 -5.11
CA ALA A 77 7.06 2.08 -4.75
C ALA A 77 5.79 2.84 -4.33
N ALA A 78 4.70 2.71 -5.08
CA ALA A 78 3.39 3.29 -4.74
C ALA A 78 2.86 2.77 -3.39
N GLN A 79 3.03 1.47 -3.13
CA GLN A 79 2.75 0.85 -1.83
C GLN A 79 3.51 1.55 -0.69
N SER A 80 4.83 1.76 -0.87
CA SER A 80 5.69 2.38 0.15
C SER A 80 5.31 3.84 0.42
N VAL A 81 5.01 4.59 -0.63
CA VAL A 81 4.53 5.98 -0.54
C VAL A 81 3.21 6.05 0.22
N GLY A 82 2.26 5.17 -0.12
CA GLY A 82 0.99 5.06 0.58
C GLY A 82 1.14 4.67 2.06
N ALA A 83 2.01 3.71 2.35
CA ALA A 83 2.29 3.28 3.71
C ALA A 83 2.85 4.43 4.58
N ALA A 84 3.70 5.30 3.99
CA ALA A 84 4.18 6.51 4.67
C ALA A 84 3.01 7.47 5.01
N ALA A 85 2.06 7.65 4.10
CA ALA A 85 0.85 8.43 4.35
C ALA A 85 -0.02 7.83 5.45
N GLY A 86 -0.18 6.51 5.48
CA GLY A 86 -0.96 5.81 6.50
C GLY A 86 -0.41 5.98 7.92
N ASN A 87 0.91 6.15 8.06
CA ASN A 87 1.54 6.42 9.35
C ASN A 87 1.07 7.72 10.00
N MET A 88 0.66 8.73 9.21
CA MET A 88 0.17 10.00 9.73
C MET A 88 -1.15 9.86 10.50
N ILE A 89 -1.93 8.83 10.18
CA ILE A 89 -3.25 8.57 10.79
C ILE A 89 -3.25 7.31 11.66
N ALA A 90 -2.15 6.60 11.79
CA ALA A 90 -2.04 5.44 12.66
C ALA A 90 -2.25 5.85 14.12
N ILE A 91 -3.23 5.21 14.79
CA ILE A 91 -3.74 5.65 16.11
C ILE A 91 -2.61 5.74 17.13
N HIS A 92 -1.74 4.74 17.23
CA HIS A 92 -0.65 4.76 18.20
C HIS A 92 0.42 5.81 17.89
N ASN A 93 0.65 6.15 16.63
CA ASN A 93 1.54 7.26 16.27
C ASN A 93 0.92 8.60 16.67
N VAL A 94 -0.38 8.78 16.46
CA VAL A 94 -1.12 9.98 16.85
C VAL A 94 -1.15 10.11 18.38
N VAL A 95 -1.37 9.02 19.11
CA VAL A 95 -1.34 9.02 20.59
C VAL A 95 0.04 9.38 21.11
N ALA A 96 1.11 8.74 20.59
CA ALA A 96 2.48 9.05 20.97
C ALA A 96 2.85 10.51 20.70
N ALA A 97 2.53 11.03 19.50
CA ALA A 97 2.78 12.42 19.16
C ALA A 97 1.98 13.38 20.02
N SER A 98 0.70 13.09 20.32
CA SER A 98 -0.14 13.92 21.17
C SER A 98 0.40 13.99 22.61
N ALA A 99 0.95 12.89 23.12
CA ALA A 99 1.55 12.83 24.45
C ALA A 99 2.79 13.75 24.55
N THR A 100 3.63 13.81 23.51
CA THR A 100 4.86 14.63 23.53
C THR A 100 4.59 16.13 23.50
N VAL A 101 3.44 16.56 22.95
CA VAL A 101 3.07 17.98 22.82
C VAL A 101 1.98 18.40 23.80
N GLY A 102 1.67 17.57 24.81
CA GLY A 102 0.70 17.90 25.86
C GLY A 102 -0.76 17.91 25.39
N LEU A 103 -1.09 17.20 24.32
CA LEU A 103 -2.45 17.06 23.79
C LEU A 103 -3.11 15.74 24.19
N LEU A 104 -2.75 15.19 25.36
CA LEU A 104 -3.38 14.00 25.90
C LEU A 104 -4.90 14.21 26.06
N GLY A 105 -5.69 13.22 25.60
CA GLY A 105 -7.15 13.29 25.58
C GLY A 105 -7.73 14.09 24.40
N ARG A 106 -6.89 14.60 23.50
CA ARG A 106 -7.30 15.32 22.28
C ARG A 106 -6.86 14.62 20.99
N GLU A 107 -6.51 13.36 21.08
CA GLU A 107 -6.02 12.54 19.95
C GLU A 107 -7.01 12.52 18.77
N GLY A 108 -8.32 12.50 19.08
CA GLY A 108 -9.36 12.54 18.07
C GLY A 108 -9.37 13.83 17.23
N ILE A 109 -9.00 14.97 17.82
CA ILE A 109 -8.88 16.24 17.09
C ILE A 109 -7.65 16.21 16.19
N THR A 110 -6.53 15.69 16.67
CA THR A 110 -5.30 15.51 15.90
C THR A 110 -5.57 14.59 14.71
N LEU A 111 -6.20 13.44 14.95
CA LEU A 111 -6.55 12.47 13.91
C LEU A 111 -7.43 13.09 12.81
N ARG A 112 -8.47 13.83 13.20
CA ARG A 112 -9.34 14.54 12.24
C ARG A 112 -8.57 15.53 11.36
N LYS A 113 -7.61 16.24 11.93
CA LYS A 113 -6.78 17.21 11.17
C LYS A 113 -5.80 16.54 10.25
N THR A 114 -5.28 15.35 10.59
CA THR A 114 -4.33 14.60 9.74
C THR A 114 -5.02 13.80 8.66
N MET A 115 -6.30 13.44 8.80
CA MET A 115 -7.04 12.70 7.77
C MET A 115 -7.14 13.44 6.44
N LEU A 116 -7.40 14.76 6.48
CA LEU A 116 -7.54 15.56 5.25
C LEU A 116 -6.23 15.63 4.43
N PRO A 117 -5.08 16.00 5.04
CA PRO A 117 -3.79 15.92 4.35
C PRO A 117 -3.44 14.52 3.85
N THR A 118 -3.75 13.47 4.63
CA THR A 118 -3.52 12.08 4.22
C THR A 118 -4.32 11.73 2.98
N LEU A 119 -5.61 12.09 2.95
CA LEU A 119 -6.46 11.85 1.78
C LEU A 119 -5.93 12.58 0.53
N TYR A 120 -5.57 13.86 0.68
CA TYR A 120 -4.97 14.64 -0.40
C TYR A 120 -3.69 13.99 -0.92
N TYR A 121 -2.82 13.55 -0.02
CA TYR A 121 -1.58 12.87 -0.36
C TYR A 121 -1.83 11.55 -1.12
N LEU A 122 -2.80 10.76 -0.69
CA LEU A 122 -3.15 9.50 -1.35
C LEU A 122 -3.73 9.71 -2.75
N LEU A 123 -4.57 10.73 -2.92
CA LEU A 123 -5.12 11.08 -4.24
C LEU A 123 -4.00 11.55 -5.18
N ALA A 124 -3.08 12.38 -4.70
CA ALA A 124 -1.93 12.84 -5.48
C ALA A 124 -1.02 11.65 -5.85
N ALA A 125 -0.67 10.81 -4.87
CA ALA A 125 0.18 9.63 -5.09
C ALA A 125 -0.46 8.64 -6.07
N GLY A 126 -1.77 8.35 -5.93
CA GLY A 126 -2.50 7.48 -6.84
C GLY A 126 -2.53 8.03 -8.28
N SER A 127 -2.81 9.33 -8.42
CA SER A 127 -2.80 10.01 -9.74
C SER A 127 -1.43 9.98 -10.39
N LEU A 128 -0.36 10.24 -9.63
CA LEU A 128 1.01 10.18 -10.12
C LEU A 128 1.41 8.76 -10.51
N THR A 129 1.02 7.75 -9.73
CA THR A 129 1.28 6.34 -10.05
C THR A 129 0.61 5.96 -11.36
N MET A 130 -0.63 6.36 -11.55
CA MET A 130 -1.38 6.11 -12.77
C MET A 130 -0.75 6.81 -13.98
N LEU A 131 -0.37 8.08 -13.81
CA LEU A 131 0.31 8.86 -14.85
C LEU A 131 1.66 8.22 -15.23
N ALA A 132 2.45 7.79 -14.24
CA ALA A 132 3.74 7.17 -14.47
C ALA A 132 3.61 5.85 -15.24
N MET A 133 2.64 5.01 -14.89
CA MET A 133 2.46 3.70 -15.51
C MET A 133 1.87 3.78 -16.93
N TYR A 134 0.83 4.62 -17.11
CA TYR A 134 0.11 4.70 -18.38
C TYR A 134 0.54 5.86 -19.28
N GLY A 135 0.88 7.01 -18.68
CA GLY A 135 1.25 8.21 -19.43
C GLY A 135 2.71 8.21 -19.87
N MET A 136 3.60 7.76 -19.00
CA MET A 136 5.05 7.76 -19.28
C MET A 136 5.57 6.40 -19.77
N GLY A 137 4.75 5.35 -19.71
CA GLY A 137 5.13 4.01 -20.17
C GLY A 137 6.39 3.46 -19.46
N ILE A 138 6.56 3.78 -18.18
CA ILE A 138 7.73 3.35 -17.41
C ILE A 138 7.70 1.82 -17.31
N GLY A 139 8.55 1.16 -18.08
CA GLY A 139 8.75 -0.28 -18.01
C GLY A 139 9.28 -0.75 -16.65
N ASP A 140 9.22 -2.04 -16.40
CA ASP A 140 9.79 -2.60 -15.17
C ASP A 140 11.32 -2.65 -15.27
N PRO A 141 12.06 -1.87 -14.44
CA PRO A 141 13.51 -1.89 -14.47
C PRO A 141 14.10 -3.27 -14.11
N LEU A 142 13.33 -4.14 -13.45
CA LEU A 142 13.74 -5.48 -13.09
C LEU A 142 13.67 -6.46 -14.27
N LEU A 143 12.86 -6.16 -15.29
CA LEU A 143 12.75 -6.96 -16.51
C LEU A 143 13.70 -6.49 -17.61
N ALA A 144 14.26 -5.29 -17.49
CA ALA A 144 15.18 -4.72 -18.47
C ALA A 144 16.61 -5.33 -18.42
N THR A 145 16.90 -6.15 -17.43
CA THR A 145 18.24 -6.73 -17.16
C THR A 145 18.32 -8.24 -17.42
N SER A 146 17.27 -8.86 -18.01
CA SER A 146 17.26 -10.29 -18.35
C SER A 146 17.49 -10.53 -19.84
#